data_8d763adaec91a8f05d3dc7745aee515c
#
_entry.id   8d763adaec91a8f05d3dc7745aee515c
#
_cell.length_a   1.000
_cell.length_b   1.000
_cell.length_c   1.000
_cell.angle_alpha   90.00
_cell.angle_beta   90.00
_cell.angle_gamma   90.00
#
_symmetry.space_group_name_H-M   'P 1'
#
loop_
_entity.id
_entity.type
_entity.pdbx_description
1 polymer ?
#
loop_
_entity_poly.entity_id
_entity_poly.type
_entity_poly.pdbx_seq_one_letter_code
_entity_poly.pdbx_strand_id
1 'polypeptide(L)'
;MKRLLIITILSIILIIPAFSTVKIDKIAVINLEEIISTVFSGKSAAIQEIKKNKEDLQKNLDKMKDNIMKLQEAKLKSNDANTKISYDKKIEALEKEYADYYKLQSYNIQKKQKNALGSVLNEIREVIKKIAENEGYTLVLNVDTDGIIYYSVDIDITEKVKEYFNGTYGEDKVQ
;
A
#
# COMPACT_ATOMS: atom_id res chain seq x y z
N MET A 1 1.88 -74.17 -21.89
CA MET A 1 1.41 -72.95 -22.59
C MET A 1 0.73 -71.93 -21.66
N LYS A 2 -0.26 -72.28 -20.85
CA LYS A 2 -0.93 -71.26 -19.93
C LYS A 2 0.00 -70.58 -18.91
N ARG A 3 1.03 -71.28 -18.38
CA ARG A 3 1.98 -70.73 -17.41
C ARG A 3 2.96 -69.73 -18.04
N LEU A 4 3.33 -69.91 -19.31
CA LEU A 4 4.18 -69.00 -20.05
C LEU A 4 3.43 -67.70 -20.41
N LEU A 5 2.16 -67.78 -20.72
CA LEU A 5 1.28 -66.67 -21.02
C LEU A 5 1.05 -65.75 -19.79
N ILE A 6 0.97 -66.37 -18.61
CA ILE A 6 0.81 -65.60 -17.34
C ILE A 6 2.10 -64.83 -17.00
N ILE A 7 3.30 -65.38 -17.27
CA ILE A 7 4.55 -64.72 -17.02
C ILE A 7 4.77 -63.55 -17.98
N THR A 8 4.34 -63.62 -19.23
CA THR A 8 4.44 -62.53 -20.20
C THR A 8 3.46 -61.39 -19.88
N ILE A 9 2.27 -61.70 -19.36
CA ILE A 9 1.30 -60.67 -18.93
C ILE A 9 1.80 -59.96 -17.67
N LEU A 10 2.43 -60.68 -16.73
CA LEU A 10 2.98 -60.09 -15.49
C LEU A 10 4.19 -59.20 -15.75
N SER A 11 4.98 -59.43 -16.80
CA SER A 11 6.13 -58.56 -17.16
C SER A 11 5.73 -57.27 -17.86
N ILE A 12 4.57 -57.19 -18.50
CA ILE A 12 4.04 -55.98 -19.16
C ILE A 12 3.49 -54.98 -18.14
N ILE A 13 3.03 -55.42 -16.97
CA ILE A 13 2.47 -54.56 -15.91
C ILE A 13 3.58 -53.77 -15.17
N LEU A 14 4.85 -54.19 -15.28
CA LEU A 14 5.98 -53.54 -14.58
C LEU A 14 6.60 -52.33 -15.31
N ILE A 15 6.13 -51.96 -16.53
CA ILE A 15 6.56 -50.79 -17.28
C ILE A 15 5.48 -49.70 -17.13
N ILE A 16 5.19 -49.29 -15.91
CA ILE A 16 4.53 -48.01 -15.68
C ILE A 16 5.64 -46.96 -15.71
N PRO A 17 5.75 -46.11 -16.78
CA PRO A 17 6.67 -45.02 -16.72
C PRO A 17 6.27 -44.16 -15.50
N ALA A 18 7.15 -44.05 -14.54
CA ALA A 18 7.01 -43.07 -13.51
C ALA A 18 7.07 -41.69 -14.20
N PHE A 19 5.92 -41.17 -14.61
CA PHE A 19 5.79 -39.78 -15.00
C PHE A 19 6.09 -38.97 -13.74
N SER A 20 7.37 -38.67 -13.53
CA SER A 20 7.77 -37.61 -12.64
C SER A 20 7.12 -36.34 -13.21
N THR A 21 6.03 -35.89 -12.61
CA THR A 21 5.45 -34.57 -12.91
C THR A 21 6.48 -33.56 -12.49
N VAL A 22 7.31 -33.13 -13.43
CA VAL A 22 8.16 -31.93 -13.24
C VAL A 22 7.19 -30.79 -12.96
N LYS A 23 7.10 -30.41 -11.70
CA LYS A 23 6.36 -29.23 -11.32
C LYS A 23 7.11 -28.04 -11.89
N ILE A 24 6.65 -27.51 -13.00
CA ILE A 24 7.22 -26.30 -13.59
C ILE A 24 6.81 -25.16 -12.67
N ASP A 25 7.78 -24.57 -12.00
CA ASP A 25 7.53 -23.37 -11.19
C ASP A 25 7.13 -22.23 -12.12
N LYS A 26 5.92 -21.74 -11.96
CA LYS A 26 5.37 -20.63 -12.72
C LYS A 26 5.57 -19.36 -11.94
N ILE A 27 6.46 -18.49 -12.42
CA ILE A 27 6.80 -17.22 -11.79
C ILE A 27 6.02 -16.09 -12.46
N ALA A 28 5.56 -15.13 -11.68
CA ALA A 28 5.00 -13.87 -12.15
C ALA A 28 5.70 -12.68 -11.53
N VAL A 29 5.55 -11.51 -12.14
CA VAL A 29 5.95 -10.23 -11.58
C VAL A 29 4.78 -9.27 -11.53
N ILE A 30 4.86 -8.27 -10.65
CA ILE A 30 3.90 -7.18 -10.51
C ILE A 30 4.65 -5.86 -10.34
N ASN A 31 4.06 -4.77 -10.80
CA ASN A 31 4.44 -3.41 -10.44
C ASN A 31 3.51 -2.91 -9.31
N LEU A 32 3.99 -3.01 -8.07
CA LEU A 32 3.19 -2.66 -6.90
C LEU A 32 2.88 -1.16 -6.83
N GLU A 33 3.84 -0.30 -7.21
CA GLU A 33 3.67 1.16 -7.22
C GLU A 33 2.60 1.56 -8.24
N GLU A 34 2.59 0.96 -9.42
CA GLU A 34 1.59 1.18 -10.45
C GLU A 34 0.19 0.76 -9.99
N ILE A 35 0.06 -0.41 -9.35
CA ILE A 35 -1.21 -0.88 -8.79
C ILE A 35 -1.74 0.12 -7.75
N ILE A 36 -0.89 0.53 -6.79
CA ILE A 36 -1.29 1.48 -5.75
C ILE A 36 -1.72 2.81 -6.35
N SER A 37 -0.93 3.36 -7.28
CA SER A 37 -1.21 4.65 -7.90
C SER A 37 -2.48 4.63 -8.76
N THR A 38 -2.74 3.54 -9.48
CA THR A 38 -3.89 3.45 -10.39
C THR A 38 -5.18 3.11 -9.65
N VAL A 39 -5.12 2.14 -8.72
CA VAL A 39 -6.33 1.60 -8.09
C VAL A 39 -6.75 2.42 -6.86
N PHE A 40 -5.79 2.87 -6.06
CA PHE A 40 -6.07 3.42 -4.73
C PHE A 40 -5.88 4.94 -4.60
N SER A 41 -5.16 5.61 -5.51
CA SER A 41 -4.79 7.03 -5.36
C SER A 41 -5.97 8.03 -5.37
N GLY A 42 -7.11 7.65 -5.90
CA GLY A 42 -8.28 8.54 -5.97
C GLY A 42 -9.55 8.00 -5.30
N LYS A 43 -9.60 6.72 -4.96
CA LYS A 43 -10.84 6.03 -4.54
C LYS A 43 -10.84 5.60 -3.07
N SER A 44 -9.67 5.49 -2.43
CA SER A 44 -9.57 5.04 -1.04
C SER A 44 -10.06 6.12 -0.07
N ALA A 45 -11.12 5.82 0.68
CA ALA A 45 -11.65 6.69 1.74
C ALA A 45 -10.54 7.07 2.76
N ALA A 46 -9.62 6.15 3.06
CA ALA A 46 -8.50 6.39 3.96
C ALA A 46 -7.51 7.44 3.40
N ILE A 47 -7.24 7.42 2.10
CA ILE A 47 -6.37 8.42 1.45
C ILE A 47 -7.04 9.79 1.45
N GLN A 48 -8.35 9.85 1.15
CA GLN A 48 -9.12 11.10 1.22
C GLN A 48 -9.16 11.67 2.64
N GLU A 49 -9.32 10.82 3.65
CA GLU A 49 -9.28 11.24 5.06
C GLU A 49 -7.89 11.82 5.44
N ILE A 50 -6.81 11.19 5.00
CA ILE A 50 -5.45 11.70 5.24
C ILE A 50 -5.25 13.06 4.59
N LYS A 51 -5.72 13.25 3.36
CA LYS A 51 -5.66 14.52 2.66
C LYS A 51 -6.41 15.61 3.44
N LYS A 52 -7.64 15.32 3.84
CA LYS A 52 -8.45 16.23 4.68
C LYS A 52 -7.75 16.58 5.99
N ASN A 53 -7.19 15.59 6.69
CA ASN A 53 -6.47 15.84 7.94
C ASN A 53 -5.25 16.76 7.76
N LYS A 54 -4.55 16.66 6.63
CA LYS A 54 -3.44 17.57 6.30
C LYS A 54 -3.94 19.01 6.05
N GLU A 55 -5.04 19.14 5.31
CA GLU A 55 -5.66 20.44 5.04
C GLU A 55 -6.18 21.08 6.33
N ASP A 56 -6.84 20.32 7.21
CA ASP A 56 -7.31 20.79 8.51
C ASP A 56 -6.15 21.18 9.43
N LEU A 57 -5.07 20.40 9.45
CA LEU A 57 -3.84 20.77 10.18
C LEU A 57 -3.32 22.12 9.72
N GLN A 58 -3.12 22.29 8.41
CA GLN A 58 -2.60 23.56 7.86
C GLN A 58 -3.51 24.74 8.23
N LYS A 59 -4.81 24.60 8.04
CA LYS A 59 -5.79 25.64 8.38
C LYS A 59 -5.76 26.05 9.86
N ASN A 60 -5.57 25.08 10.76
CA ASN A 60 -5.50 25.38 12.20
C ASN A 60 -4.15 26.04 12.56
N LEU A 61 -3.05 25.59 11.97
CA LEU A 61 -1.74 26.22 12.15
C LEU A 61 -1.75 27.67 11.66
N ASP A 62 -2.37 27.95 10.53
CA ASP A 62 -2.49 29.31 9.99
C ASP A 62 -3.28 30.22 10.95
N LYS A 63 -4.38 29.72 11.55
CA LYS A 63 -5.13 30.46 12.57
C LYS A 63 -4.31 30.72 13.82
N MET A 64 -3.56 29.74 14.30
CA MET A 64 -2.69 29.91 15.47
C MET A 64 -1.60 30.94 15.20
N LYS A 65 -0.97 30.88 14.03
CA LYS A 65 0.02 31.84 13.58
C LYS A 65 -0.55 33.26 13.51
N ASP A 66 -1.76 33.42 12.94
CA ASP A 66 -2.44 34.71 12.87
C ASP A 66 -2.72 35.29 14.27
N ASN A 67 -3.12 34.46 15.24
CA ASN A 67 -3.31 34.88 16.62
C ASN A 67 -2.00 35.35 17.29
N ILE A 68 -0.89 34.62 17.04
CA ILE A 68 0.44 35.02 17.53
C ILE A 68 0.83 36.39 16.93
N MET A 69 0.66 36.55 15.63
CA MET A 69 0.96 37.81 14.94
C MET A 69 0.15 39.00 15.51
N LYS A 70 -1.15 38.80 15.75
CA LYS A 70 -2.02 39.84 16.36
C LYS A 70 -1.54 40.25 17.76
N LEU A 71 -1.09 39.30 18.59
CA LEU A 71 -0.52 39.61 19.89
C LEU A 71 0.81 40.31 19.79
N GLN A 72 1.66 39.95 18.83
CA GLN A 72 2.93 40.64 18.57
C GLN A 72 2.68 42.12 18.16
N GLU A 73 1.71 42.35 17.27
CA GLU A 73 1.32 43.70 16.89
C GLU A 73 0.74 44.50 18.07
N ALA A 74 -0.10 43.89 18.89
CA ALA A 74 -0.65 44.55 20.07
C ALA A 74 0.44 44.90 21.08
N LYS A 75 1.42 44.01 21.29
CA LYS A 75 2.62 44.28 22.11
C LYS A 75 3.39 45.48 21.60
N LEU A 76 3.62 45.61 20.28
CA LEU A 76 4.35 46.71 19.67
C LEU A 76 3.62 48.06 19.89
N LYS A 77 2.27 48.05 19.86
CA LYS A 77 1.45 49.25 20.06
C LYS A 77 1.31 49.68 21.53
N SER A 78 1.64 48.80 22.48
CA SER A 78 1.58 49.12 23.90
C SER A 78 2.78 49.95 24.34
N ASN A 79 2.56 50.97 25.20
CA ASN A 79 3.62 51.73 25.84
C ASN A 79 3.90 51.28 27.27
N ASP A 80 3.03 50.44 27.85
CA ASP A 80 3.15 49.97 29.23
C ASP A 80 4.03 48.72 29.34
N ALA A 81 5.04 48.76 30.20
CA ALA A 81 6.00 47.67 30.37
C ALA A 81 5.34 46.38 30.92
N ASN A 82 4.39 46.50 31.86
CA ASN A 82 3.71 45.35 32.43
C ASN A 82 2.80 44.65 31.40
N THR A 83 2.14 45.46 30.57
CA THR A 83 1.31 44.96 29.47
C THR A 83 2.20 44.25 28.42
N LYS A 84 3.37 44.74 28.10
CA LYS A 84 4.32 44.04 27.21
C LYS A 84 4.74 42.70 27.76
N ILE A 85 5.07 42.61 29.05
CA ILE A 85 5.39 41.35 29.73
C ILE A 85 4.22 40.36 29.67
N SER A 86 2.99 40.87 29.84
CA SER A 86 1.79 40.02 29.70
C SER A 86 1.63 39.45 28.29
N TYR A 87 1.88 40.27 27.25
CA TYR A 87 1.85 39.80 25.87
C TYR A 87 2.95 38.75 25.61
N ASP A 88 4.16 38.96 26.14
CA ASP A 88 5.25 38.01 25.98
C ASP A 88 4.87 36.61 26.50
N LYS A 89 4.32 36.55 27.71
CA LYS A 89 3.86 35.29 28.30
C LYS A 89 2.76 34.61 27.46
N LYS A 90 1.85 35.40 26.89
CA LYS A 90 0.78 34.87 26.02
C LYS A 90 1.33 34.38 24.70
N ILE A 91 2.27 35.08 24.10
CA ILE A 91 2.94 34.70 22.86
C ILE A 91 3.69 33.38 23.08
N GLU A 92 4.54 33.32 24.13
CA GLU A 92 5.30 32.12 24.47
C GLU A 92 4.36 30.88 24.68
N ALA A 93 3.23 31.07 25.39
CA ALA A 93 2.27 30.02 25.60
C ALA A 93 1.65 29.52 24.28
N LEU A 94 1.28 30.45 23.38
CA LEU A 94 0.71 30.10 22.08
C LEU A 94 1.74 29.48 21.11
N GLU A 95 2.98 29.94 21.15
CA GLU A 95 4.07 29.33 20.36
C GLU A 95 4.33 27.90 20.80
N LYS A 96 4.30 27.64 22.11
CA LYS A 96 4.38 26.29 22.66
C LYS A 96 3.18 25.43 22.23
N GLU A 97 1.95 25.97 22.35
CA GLU A 97 0.74 25.28 21.91
C GLU A 97 0.80 24.94 20.41
N TYR A 98 1.27 25.86 19.58
CA TYR A 98 1.47 25.66 18.15
C TYR A 98 2.44 24.49 17.89
N ALA A 99 3.60 24.49 18.58
CA ALA A 99 4.60 23.45 18.40
C ALA A 99 4.08 22.06 18.84
N ASP A 100 3.41 22.01 20.01
CA ASP A 100 2.85 20.78 20.56
C ASP A 100 1.72 20.25 19.65
N TYR A 101 0.83 21.12 19.15
CA TYR A 101 -0.24 20.80 18.23
C TYR A 101 0.30 20.26 16.91
N TYR A 102 1.29 20.92 16.30
CA TYR A 102 1.94 20.47 15.08
C TYR A 102 2.54 19.09 15.25
N LYS A 103 3.32 18.88 16.32
CA LYS A 103 3.97 17.61 16.60
C LYS A 103 2.95 16.46 16.75
N LEU A 104 1.91 16.70 17.54
CA LEU A 104 0.87 15.68 17.78
C LEU A 104 0.11 15.34 16.51
N GLN A 105 -0.35 16.35 15.76
CA GLN A 105 -1.14 16.11 14.54
C GLN A 105 -0.31 15.51 13.42
N SER A 106 0.95 15.93 13.25
CA SER A 106 1.86 15.32 12.28
C SER A 106 2.10 13.85 12.58
N TYR A 107 2.32 13.50 13.85
CA TYR A 107 2.43 12.11 14.28
C TYR A 107 1.16 11.29 13.98
N ASN A 108 0.00 11.83 14.28
CA ASN A 108 -1.29 11.17 14.02
C ASN A 108 -1.51 10.93 12.51
N ILE A 109 -1.17 11.92 11.68
CA ILE A 109 -1.26 11.81 10.22
C ILE A 109 -0.30 10.74 9.71
N GLN A 110 0.95 10.73 10.16
CA GLN A 110 1.93 9.69 9.78
C GLN A 110 1.46 8.29 10.17
N LYS A 111 0.91 8.14 11.39
CA LYS A 111 0.35 6.86 11.84
C LYS A 111 -0.81 6.40 10.97
N LYS A 112 -1.73 7.30 10.63
CA LYS A 112 -2.84 7.01 9.71
C LYS A 112 -2.34 6.62 8.31
N GLN A 113 -1.33 7.33 7.78
CA GLN A 113 -0.72 7.00 6.49
C GLN A 113 -0.13 5.58 6.49
N LYS A 114 0.64 5.24 7.54
CA LYS A 114 1.23 3.90 7.69
C LYS A 114 0.16 2.81 7.75
N ASN A 115 -0.91 3.05 8.50
CA ASN A 115 -2.00 2.07 8.64
C ASN A 115 -2.78 1.91 7.32
N ALA A 116 -3.08 3.02 6.63
CA ALA A 116 -3.77 2.99 5.35
C ALA A 116 -2.95 2.25 4.29
N LEU A 117 -1.65 2.52 4.22
CA LEU A 117 -0.75 1.78 3.31
C LEU A 117 -0.71 0.30 3.66
N GLY A 118 -0.63 -0.05 4.94
CA GLY A 118 -0.66 -1.44 5.40
C GLY A 118 -1.94 -2.16 4.98
N SER A 119 -3.10 -1.52 5.09
CA SER A 119 -4.39 -2.07 4.64
C SER A 119 -4.40 -2.30 3.13
N VAL A 120 -3.97 -1.30 2.35
CA VAL A 120 -3.88 -1.40 0.88
C VAL A 120 -2.96 -2.54 0.45
N LEU A 121 -1.77 -2.64 1.06
CA LEU A 121 -0.83 -3.72 0.76
C LEU A 121 -1.39 -5.11 1.10
N ASN A 122 -2.13 -5.23 2.19
CA ASN A 122 -2.78 -6.50 2.55
C ASN A 122 -3.88 -6.86 1.54
N GLU A 123 -4.69 -5.90 1.12
CA GLU A 123 -5.74 -6.11 0.12
C GLU A 123 -5.15 -6.56 -1.22
N ILE A 124 -4.11 -5.88 -1.70
CA ILE A 124 -3.36 -6.27 -2.91
C ILE A 124 -2.79 -7.68 -2.76
N ARG A 125 -2.19 -8.01 -1.63
CA ARG A 125 -1.62 -9.35 -1.37
C ARG A 125 -2.67 -10.45 -1.46
N GLU A 126 -3.87 -10.24 -0.89
CA GLU A 126 -4.96 -11.20 -0.97
C GLU A 126 -5.44 -11.41 -2.41
N VAL A 127 -5.51 -10.34 -3.21
CA VAL A 127 -5.85 -10.44 -4.64
C VAL A 127 -4.77 -11.20 -5.41
N ILE A 128 -3.50 -10.87 -5.21
CA ILE A 128 -2.37 -11.57 -5.83
C ILE A 128 -2.42 -13.07 -5.49
N LYS A 129 -2.67 -13.40 -4.22
CA LYS A 129 -2.79 -14.78 -3.78
C LYS A 129 -3.89 -15.53 -4.53
N LYS A 130 -5.07 -14.92 -4.66
CA LYS A 130 -6.19 -15.52 -5.42
C LYS A 130 -5.84 -15.75 -6.89
N ILE A 131 -5.20 -14.77 -7.54
CA ILE A 131 -4.76 -14.88 -8.93
C ILE A 131 -3.71 -15.99 -9.05
N ALA A 132 -2.73 -16.00 -8.13
CA ALA A 132 -1.67 -17.00 -8.15
C ALA A 132 -2.21 -18.44 -7.97
N GLU A 133 -3.12 -18.65 -7.04
CA GLU A 133 -3.76 -19.95 -6.81
C GLU A 133 -4.59 -20.38 -8.03
N ASN A 134 -5.35 -19.49 -8.64
CA ASN A 134 -6.19 -19.77 -9.81
C ASN A 134 -5.37 -20.07 -11.07
N GLU A 135 -4.26 -19.37 -11.28
CA GLU A 135 -3.44 -19.51 -12.49
C GLU A 135 -2.21 -20.40 -12.29
N GLY A 136 -1.98 -20.91 -11.08
CA GLY A 136 -0.90 -21.85 -10.77
C GLY A 136 0.47 -21.18 -10.66
N TYR A 137 0.56 -19.90 -10.32
CA TYR A 137 1.83 -19.26 -10.00
C TYR A 137 2.36 -19.77 -8.65
N THR A 138 3.63 -20.10 -8.62
CA THR A 138 4.34 -20.58 -7.40
C THR A 138 5.07 -19.46 -6.69
N LEU A 139 5.38 -18.36 -7.43
CA LEU A 139 6.06 -17.18 -6.90
C LEU A 139 5.58 -15.94 -7.66
N VAL A 140 5.34 -14.86 -6.91
CA VAL A 140 5.07 -13.52 -7.47
C VAL A 140 6.07 -12.54 -6.86
N LEU A 141 6.79 -11.81 -7.70
CA LEU A 141 7.80 -10.84 -7.28
C LEU A 141 7.36 -9.42 -7.64
N ASN A 142 7.74 -8.44 -6.82
CA ASN A 142 7.59 -7.03 -7.19
C ASN A 142 8.77 -6.60 -8.06
N VAL A 143 8.50 -5.94 -9.19
CA VAL A 143 9.53 -5.47 -10.13
C VAL A 143 10.49 -4.45 -9.51
N ASP A 144 10.04 -3.69 -8.52
CA ASP A 144 10.86 -2.69 -7.82
C ASP A 144 11.79 -3.31 -6.77
N THR A 145 11.82 -4.66 -6.67
CA THR A 145 12.72 -5.35 -5.74
C THR A 145 14.13 -5.38 -6.31
N ASP A 146 15.10 -4.95 -5.50
CA ASP A 146 16.52 -5.03 -5.85
C ASP A 146 16.88 -6.46 -6.30
N GLY A 147 17.52 -6.55 -7.46
CA GLY A 147 17.96 -7.83 -8.04
C GLY A 147 17.15 -8.35 -9.22
N ILE A 148 15.98 -7.77 -9.54
CA ILE A 148 15.29 -8.03 -10.81
C ILE A 148 15.86 -7.09 -11.87
N ILE A 149 16.71 -7.64 -12.76
CA ILE A 149 17.38 -6.86 -13.83
C ILE A 149 16.55 -6.89 -15.11
N TYR A 150 15.85 -8.00 -15.36
CA TYR A 150 15.05 -8.22 -16.55
C TYR A 150 13.91 -9.20 -16.27
N TYR A 151 12.77 -8.98 -16.87
CA TYR A 151 11.65 -9.92 -16.96
C TYR A 151 10.92 -9.76 -18.29
N SER A 152 10.26 -10.83 -18.75
CA SER A 152 9.40 -10.76 -19.94
C SER A 152 8.03 -10.19 -19.55
N VAL A 153 7.43 -9.41 -20.44
CA VAL A 153 6.04 -8.91 -20.28
C VAL A 153 5.04 -10.05 -20.12
N ASP A 154 5.34 -11.22 -20.63
CA ASP A 154 4.46 -12.40 -20.55
C ASP A 154 4.24 -12.91 -19.11
N ILE A 155 5.17 -12.59 -18.20
CA ILE A 155 5.06 -12.97 -16.79
C ILE A 155 4.56 -11.81 -15.90
N ASP A 156 4.31 -10.63 -16.49
CA ASP A 156 3.77 -9.48 -15.78
C ASP A 156 2.24 -9.63 -15.63
N ILE A 157 1.79 -9.69 -14.39
CA ILE A 157 0.37 -9.80 -14.05
C ILE A 157 -0.19 -8.51 -13.43
N THR A 158 0.50 -7.39 -13.56
CA THR A 158 0.08 -6.09 -13.02
C THR A 158 -1.33 -5.72 -13.49
N GLU A 159 -1.59 -5.81 -14.79
CA GLU A 159 -2.91 -5.51 -15.35
C GLU A 159 -4.00 -6.43 -14.79
N LYS A 160 -3.75 -7.74 -14.65
CA LYS A 160 -4.72 -8.67 -14.07
C LYS A 160 -5.11 -8.31 -12.63
N VAL A 161 -4.13 -7.84 -11.84
CA VAL A 161 -4.41 -7.35 -10.49
C VAL A 161 -5.27 -6.10 -10.53
N LYS A 162 -4.99 -5.16 -11.44
CA LYS A 162 -5.79 -3.93 -11.62
C LYS A 162 -7.22 -4.25 -12.09
N GLU A 163 -7.38 -5.18 -13.02
CA GLU A 163 -8.67 -5.66 -13.50
C GLU A 163 -9.49 -6.31 -12.38
N TYR A 164 -8.86 -7.06 -11.48
CA TYR A 164 -9.55 -7.61 -10.33
C TYR A 164 -10.20 -6.53 -9.47
N PHE A 165 -9.48 -5.44 -9.20
CA PHE A 165 -10.01 -4.30 -8.43
C PHE A 165 -11.06 -3.49 -9.19
N ASN A 166 -11.02 -3.50 -10.52
CA ASN A 166 -12.02 -2.85 -11.37
C ASN A 166 -13.26 -3.72 -11.61
N GLY A 167 -13.28 -4.97 -11.14
CA GLY A 167 -14.38 -5.91 -11.31
C GLY A 167 -14.42 -6.62 -12.67
N THR A 168 -13.39 -6.45 -13.51
CA THR A 168 -13.33 -7.03 -14.87
C THR A 168 -12.53 -8.34 -14.93
N TYR A 169 -11.85 -8.71 -13.86
CA TYR A 169 -11.05 -9.93 -13.82
C TYR A 169 -11.93 -11.18 -14.00
N GLY A 170 -11.62 -11.95 -15.02
CA GLY A 170 -12.31 -13.21 -15.32
C GLY A 170 -13.51 -13.10 -16.27
N GLU A 171 -13.92 -11.91 -16.71
CA GLU A 171 -14.99 -11.74 -17.69
C GLU A 171 -14.63 -12.33 -19.06
N ASP A 172 -13.33 -12.25 -19.44
CA ASP A 172 -12.84 -12.82 -20.72
C ASP A 172 -12.74 -14.37 -20.73
N LYS A 173 -12.98 -15.03 -19.60
CA LYS A 173 -12.95 -16.51 -19.52
C LYS A 173 -14.31 -17.17 -19.74
N VAL A 174 -15.36 -16.39 -19.99
CA VAL A 174 -16.76 -16.85 -20.17
C VAL A 174 -17.21 -16.85 -21.62
N GLN A 175 -16.28 -16.68 -22.58
CA GLN A 175 -16.59 -16.82 -24.03
C GLN A 175 -16.03 -18.11 -24.62
#